data_255849d464c28ae5121c0f8fb4def980
#
_entry.id   255849d464c28ae5121c0f8fb4def980
#
_cell.length_a   1.000
_cell.length_b   1.000
_cell.length_c   1.000
_cell.angle_alpha   90.00
_cell.angle_beta   90.00
_cell.angle_gamma   90.00
#
_symmetry.space_group_name_H-M   'P 1'
#
loop_
_entity.id
_entity.type
_entity.pdbx_description
1 polymer ?
#
loop_
_entity_poly.entity_id
_entity_poly.type
_entity_poly.pdbx_seq_one_letter_code
_entity_poly.pdbx_strand_id
1 'polypeptide(L)'
;MTKMNAISGSTTKMLLGFALLVILLVAVTASSRGQGQISPRGIVTPLAGATLVFDGEPACLKVARENGDPDKGPSTFLLEAPSGCVVPAHYQTAEEQLMVVRGDVLTGMDGMAETALGPGGFAMMPSKTMHWFSCKSKDACLMFVTFDRTYDIVWAKPQK
;
A
#
# COMPACT_ATOMS: atom_id res chain seq x y z
N MET A 1 -18.63 87.52 -17.67
CA MET A 1 -19.39 86.43 -18.37
C MET A 1 -18.71 85.14 -18.15
N THR A 2 -19.10 84.35 -17.15
CA THR A 2 -18.48 83.10 -16.76
C THR A 2 -19.53 82.02 -16.89
N LYS A 3 -19.28 81.04 -17.76
CA LYS A 3 -20.18 79.91 -17.97
C LYS A 3 -19.87 78.82 -16.91
N MET A 4 -20.88 78.46 -16.15
CA MET A 4 -20.90 77.24 -15.30
C MET A 4 -21.20 76.06 -16.16
N ASN A 5 -20.32 75.06 -16.12
CA ASN A 5 -20.54 73.70 -16.67
C ASN A 5 -21.05 72.83 -15.55
N ALA A 6 -22.21 72.21 -15.73
CA ALA A 6 -22.79 71.23 -14.87
C ALA A 6 -22.07 69.84 -15.02
N ILE A 7 -21.67 69.31 -13.91
CA ILE A 7 -21.21 67.91 -13.83
C ILE A 7 -22.42 67.07 -13.40
N SER A 8 -22.95 66.27 -14.32
CA SER A 8 -24.02 65.32 -14.07
C SER A 8 -23.53 63.94 -14.37
N GLY A 9 -23.65 63.02 -13.43
CA GLY A 9 -23.93 61.65 -13.70
C GLY A 9 -22.75 60.69 -13.72
N SER A 10 -22.29 60.23 -12.54
CA SER A 10 -21.52 58.98 -12.52
C SER A 10 -21.62 58.17 -11.21
N THR A 11 -22.53 58.46 -10.32
CA THR A 11 -22.64 57.76 -9.03
C THR A 11 -23.57 56.53 -9.03
N THR A 12 -24.50 56.47 -9.98
CA THR A 12 -25.54 55.40 -9.99
C THR A 12 -25.03 54.08 -10.60
N LYS A 13 -23.99 54.09 -11.46
CA LYS A 13 -23.45 52.87 -12.10
C LYS A 13 -22.47 52.12 -11.20
N MET A 14 -21.90 52.76 -10.20
CA MET A 14 -20.90 52.12 -9.31
C MET A 14 -21.54 51.29 -8.20
N LEU A 15 -22.76 51.62 -7.79
CA LEU A 15 -23.49 50.87 -6.74
C LEU A 15 -24.10 49.57 -7.24
N LEU A 16 -24.47 49.46 -8.54
CA LEU A 16 -24.96 48.20 -9.10
C LEU A 16 -23.84 47.14 -9.31
N GLY A 17 -22.61 47.57 -9.56
CA GLY A 17 -21.47 46.66 -9.74
C GLY A 17 -21.05 45.98 -8.43
N PHE A 18 -21.16 46.68 -7.30
CA PHE A 18 -20.80 46.12 -6.00
C PHE A 18 -21.82 45.10 -5.48
N ALA A 19 -23.12 45.32 -5.76
CA ALA A 19 -24.16 44.37 -5.34
C ALA A 19 -24.09 43.05 -6.08
N LEU A 20 -23.69 43.01 -7.35
CA LEU A 20 -23.51 41.79 -8.15
C LEU A 20 -22.24 40.98 -7.74
N LEU A 21 -21.17 41.66 -7.31
CA LEU A 21 -19.94 41.00 -6.87
C LEU A 21 -20.11 40.29 -5.53
N VAL A 22 -20.91 40.86 -4.62
CA VAL A 22 -21.16 40.26 -3.29
C VAL A 22 -22.05 39.01 -3.41
N ILE A 23 -23.00 38.99 -4.36
CA ILE A 23 -23.87 37.81 -4.58
C ILE A 23 -23.10 36.65 -5.20
N LEU A 24 -22.07 36.91 -6.03
CA LEU A 24 -21.24 35.82 -6.62
C LEU A 24 -20.30 35.19 -5.62
N LEU A 25 -19.86 35.93 -4.59
CA LEU A 25 -18.96 35.42 -3.55
C LEU A 25 -19.66 34.51 -2.51
N VAL A 26 -20.96 34.65 -2.31
CA VAL A 26 -21.73 33.85 -1.35
C VAL A 26 -22.14 32.50 -1.93
N ALA A 27 -22.15 32.32 -3.25
CA ALA A 27 -22.57 31.09 -3.91
C ALA A 27 -21.47 30.01 -3.97
N VAL A 28 -20.22 30.33 -3.64
CA VAL A 28 -19.08 29.37 -3.73
C VAL A 28 -18.78 28.63 -2.42
N THR A 29 -19.40 29.01 -1.29
CA THR A 29 -19.10 28.42 0.02
C THR A 29 -20.04 27.31 0.48
N ALA A 30 -20.96 26.85 -0.34
CA ALA A 30 -21.96 25.86 0.07
C ALA A 30 -21.93 24.61 -0.80
N SER A 31 -20.83 23.88 -0.84
CA SER A 31 -20.84 22.47 -1.30
C SER A 31 -19.59 21.68 -0.95
N SER A 32 -19.09 21.81 0.26
CA SER A 32 -18.36 20.70 0.86
C SER A 32 -19.35 19.82 1.62
N ARG A 33 -20.21 19.12 0.87
CA ARG A 33 -20.85 17.91 1.40
C ARG A 33 -19.70 16.96 1.71
N GLY A 34 -19.40 16.79 2.99
CA GLY A 34 -18.47 15.80 3.46
C GLY A 34 -18.84 14.46 2.83
N GLN A 35 -18.01 13.96 1.92
CA GLN A 35 -18.01 12.56 1.60
C GLN A 35 -17.79 11.85 2.93
N GLY A 36 -18.81 11.15 3.42
CA GLY A 36 -18.69 10.35 4.62
C GLY A 36 -17.50 9.40 4.40
N GLN A 37 -16.40 9.67 5.08
CA GLN A 37 -15.30 8.74 5.16
C GLN A 37 -15.87 7.47 5.79
N ILE A 38 -16.05 6.44 4.97
CA ILE A 38 -16.30 5.10 5.49
C ILE A 38 -15.01 4.75 6.22
N SER A 39 -15.01 4.83 7.53
CA SER A 39 -13.89 4.35 8.34
C SER A 39 -13.66 2.89 7.98
N PRO A 40 -12.43 2.48 7.64
CA PRO A 40 -12.15 1.08 7.36
C PRO A 40 -12.56 0.24 8.58
N ARG A 41 -13.29 -0.85 8.36
CA ARG A 41 -13.61 -1.79 9.43
C ARG A 41 -12.34 -2.46 9.91
N GLY A 42 -12.16 -2.53 11.23
CA GLY A 42 -11.08 -3.32 11.82
C GLY A 42 -11.25 -4.81 11.44
N ILE A 43 -10.13 -5.48 11.24
CA ILE A 43 -10.06 -6.92 10.93
C ILE A 43 -9.33 -7.59 12.10
N VAL A 44 -9.90 -8.70 12.58
CA VAL A 44 -9.27 -9.56 13.59
C VAL A 44 -9.43 -11.01 13.14
N THR A 45 -8.32 -11.63 12.76
CA THR A 45 -8.29 -13.02 12.29
C THR A 45 -7.40 -13.84 13.23
N PRO A 46 -7.94 -14.79 13.99
CA PRO A 46 -7.10 -15.76 14.70
C PRO A 46 -6.43 -16.69 13.70
N LEU A 47 -5.23 -17.20 14.02
CA LEU A 47 -4.49 -18.12 13.14
C LEU A 47 -5.35 -19.32 12.69
N ALA A 48 -6.16 -19.87 13.55
CA ALA A 48 -7.08 -20.97 13.22
C ALA A 48 -8.17 -20.58 12.20
N GLY A 49 -8.39 -19.29 11.97
CA GLY A 49 -9.33 -18.77 10.99
C GLY A 49 -8.66 -18.38 9.64
N ALA A 50 -7.35 -18.42 9.56
CA ALA A 50 -6.63 -18.12 8.32
C ALA A 50 -6.84 -19.27 7.30
N THR A 51 -7.27 -18.92 6.10
CA THR A 51 -7.44 -19.90 5.02
C THR A 51 -6.15 -19.98 4.19
N LEU A 52 -5.25 -20.85 4.63
CA LEU A 52 -3.98 -21.12 3.95
C LEU A 52 -4.19 -22.05 2.76
N VAL A 53 -3.90 -21.56 1.57
CA VAL A 53 -4.01 -22.30 0.30
C VAL A 53 -2.70 -22.25 -0.47
N PHE A 54 -2.43 -23.25 -1.33
CA PHE A 54 -1.31 -23.18 -2.25
C PHE A 54 -1.60 -22.11 -3.32
N ASP A 55 -0.63 -21.25 -3.59
CA ASP A 55 -0.75 -20.12 -4.50
C ASP A 55 0.19 -20.24 -5.72
N GLY A 56 0.20 -21.42 -6.33
CA GLY A 56 0.98 -21.65 -7.55
C GLY A 56 2.46 -21.93 -7.28
N GLU A 57 3.34 -20.99 -7.57
CA GLU A 57 4.79 -21.14 -7.36
C GLU A 57 5.31 -20.22 -6.25
N PRO A 58 6.21 -20.77 -5.38
CA PRO A 58 6.66 -22.19 -5.34
C PRO A 58 5.57 -23.09 -4.74
N ALA A 59 5.44 -24.29 -5.28
CA ALA A 59 4.40 -25.25 -4.91
C ALA A 59 4.41 -25.70 -3.43
N CYS A 60 5.46 -25.35 -2.68
CA CYS A 60 5.54 -25.62 -1.24
C CYS A 60 4.93 -24.53 -0.36
N LEU A 61 4.71 -23.33 -0.89
CA LEU A 61 4.25 -22.19 -0.09
C LEU A 61 2.72 -22.15 -0.03
N LYS A 62 2.19 -21.99 1.17
CA LYS A 62 0.77 -21.67 1.36
C LYS A 62 0.62 -20.24 1.80
N VAL A 63 -0.43 -19.57 1.29
CA VAL A 63 -0.74 -18.19 1.59
C VAL A 63 -2.18 -18.01 2.03
N ALA A 64 -2.40 -17.08 2.95
CA ALA A 64 -3.71 -16.55 3.28
C ALA A 64 -3.66 -15.03 3.15
N ARG A 65 -4.60 -14.46 2.41
CA ARG A 65 -4.75 -13.00 2.33
C ARG A 65 -5.44 -12.50 3.59
N GLU A 66 -4.74 -11.72 4.39
CA GLU A 66 -5.26 -11.16 5.64
C GLU A 66 -5.92 -9.81 5.43
N ASN A 67 -5.37 -8.98 4.55
CA ASN A 67 -5.86 -7.64 4.31
C ASN A 67 -5.48 -7.12 2.91
N GLY A 68 -6.25 -6.16 2.42
CA GLY A 68 -6.02 -5.48 1.15
C GLY A 68 -6.44 -6.29 -0.08
N ASP A 69 -6.15 -5.75 -1.24
CA ASP A 69 -6.39 -6.38 -2.54
C ASP A 69 -5.11 -6.24 -3.39
N PRO A 70 -4.35 -7.33 -3.58
CA PRO A 70 -3.06 -7.28 -4.25
C PRO A 70 -3.14 -6.78 -5.70
N ASP A 71 -4.29 -6.91 -6.34
CA ASP A 71 -4.50 -6.43 -7.71
C ASP A 71 -4.75 -4.91 -7.77
N LYS A 72 -5.04 -4.28 -6.62
CA LYS A 72 -5.46 -2.86 -6.56
C LYS A 72 -4.57 -1.98 -5.70
N GLY A 73 -3.80 -2.55 -4.78
CA GLY A 73 -2.98 -1.74 -3.87
C GLY A 73 -2.29 -2.54 -2.77
N PRO A 74 -1.97 -1.86 -1.66
CA PRO A 74 -1.28 -2.50 -0.55
C PRO A 74 -2.03 -3.72 0.00
N SER A 75 -1.28 -4.74 0.38
CA SER A 75 -1.86 -5.98 0.87
C SER A 75 -0.96 -6.65 1.93
N THR A 76 -1.58 -7.50 2.75
CA THR A 76 -0.91 -8.27 3.79
C THR A 76 -1.31 -9.74 3.65
N PHE A 77 -0.30 -10.60 3.70
CA PHE A 77 -0.45 -12.05 3.63
C PHE A 77 0.17 -12.73 4.84
N LEU A 78 -0.43 -13.83 5.25
CA LEU A 78 0.18 -14.84 6.11
C LEU A 78 0.70 -15.96 5.22
N LEU A 79 1.99 -16.32 5.38
CA LEU A 79 2.67 -17.35 4.62
C LEU A 79 3.02 -18.51 5.55
N GLU A 80 2.76 -19.74 5.10
CA GLU A 80 3.26 -20.96 5.73
C GLU A 80 4.17 -21.70 4.76
N ALA A 81 5.44 -21.83 5.14
CA ALA A 81 6.47 -22.56 4.42
C ALA A 81 6.84 -23.83 5.18
N PRO A 82 6.54 -25.04 4.69
CA PRO A 82 6.98 -26.27 5.32
C PRO A 82 8.50 -26.34 5.46
N SER A 83 8.99 -27.23 6.33
CA SER A 83 10.42 -27.51 6.46
C SER A 83 11.07 -27.76 5.10
N GLY A 84 12.17 -27.08 4.83
CA GLY A 84 12.91 -27.17 3.56
C GLY A 84 12.27 -26.47 2.37
N CYS A 85 11.12 -25.83 2.52
CA CYS A 85 10.53 -25.01 1.45
C CYS A 85 11.48 -23.88 1.07
N VAL A 86 11.74 -23.73 -0.22
CA VAL A 86 12.58 -22.68 -0.80
C VAL A 86 11.72 -21.81 -1.71
N VAL A 87 11.73 -20.52 -1.47
CA VAL A 87 11.22 -19.51 -2.40
C VAL A 87 12.41 -19.02 -3.21
N PRO A 88 12.47 -19.34 -4.52
CA PRO A 88 13.62 -19.02 -5.36
C PRO A 88 13.82 -17.52 -5.51
N ALA A 89 14.98 -17.14 -6.03
CA ALA A 89 15.31 -15.74 -6.30
C ALA A 89 14.27 -15.10 -7.22
N HIS A 90 13.73 -13.98 -6.77
CA HIS A 90 12.70 -13.21 -7.44
C HIS A 90 12.74 -11.74 -6.98
N TYR A 91 11.97 -10.89 -7.63
CA TYR A 91 11.68 -9.54 -7.15
C TYR A 91 10.23 -9.16 -7.44
N GLN A 92 9.73 -8.14 -6.74
CA GLN A 92 8.47 -7.47 -7.02
C GLN A 92 8.73 -6.00 -7.35
N THR A 93 7.77 -5.34 -8.02
CA THR A 93 7.78 -3.87 -8.15
C THR A 93 7.31 -3.18 -6.86
N ALA A 94 6.57 -3.89 -6.02
CA ALA A 94 6.27 -3.46 -4.67
C ALA A 94 7.52 -3.55 -3.76
N GLU A 95 7.57 -2.72 -2.72
CA GLU A 95 8.41 -3.00 -1.55
C GLU A 95 7.76 -4.14 -0.76
N GLU A 96 8.57 -5.13 -0.39
CA GLU A 96 8.12 -6.23 0.44
C GLU A 96 8.70 -6.10 1.86
N GLN A 97 7.86 -6.32 2.87
CA GLN A 97 8.31 -6.47 4.25
C GLN A 97 7.91 -7.84 4.77
N LEU A 98 8.88 -8.58 5.29
CA LEU A 98 8.71 -9.91 5.85
C LEU A 98 8.95 -9.89 7.36
N MET A 99 8.07 -10.52 8.11
CA MET A 99 8.14 -10.62 9.57
C MET A 99 7.94 -12.08 10.01
N VAL A 100 8.94 -12.66 10.65
CA VAL A 100 8.88 -14.05 11.10
C VAL A 100 8.04 -14.16 12.38
N VAL A 101 7.01 -15.00 12.33
CA VAL A 101 6.14 -15.32 13.48
C VAL A 101 6.62 -16.60 14.17
N ARG A 102 7.02 -17.60 13.40
CA ARG A 102 7.46 -18.91 13.89
C ARG A 102 8.47 -19.53 12.94
N GLY A 103 9.42 -20.28 13.52
CA GLY A 103 10.46 -20.99 12.80
C GLY A 103 11.68 -20.15 12.49
N ASP A 104 12.65 -20.73 11.80
CA ASP A 104 13.89 -20.10 11.36
C ASP A 104 13.86 -19.97 9.84
N VAL A 105 13.91 -18.74 9.36
CA VAL A 105 13.93 -18.38 7.95
C VAL A 105 15.32 -17.91 7.57
N LEU A 106 15.96 -18.58 6.61
CA LEU A 106 17.16 -18.04 5.97
C LEU A 106 16.71 -17.19 4.79
N THR A 107 17.10 -15.92 4.78
CA THR A 107 16.80 -14.98 3.69
C THR A 107 18.06 -14.30 3.20
N GLY A 108 18.06 -13.88 1.94
CA GLY A 108 19.11 -13.09 1.33
C GLY A 108 18.53 -12.17 0.26
N MET A 109 19.28 -11.12 -0.05
CA MET A 109 18.98 -10.21 -1.15
C MET A 109 20.27 -9.71 -1.79
N ASP A 110 20.17 -9.23 -3.03
CA ASP A 110 21.31 -8.68 -3.76
C ASP A 110 22.04 -7.60 -2.93
N GLY A 111 23.36 -7.72 -2.86
CA GLY A 111 24.21 -6.80 -2.12
C GLY A 111 24.27 -7.03 -0.61
N MET A 112 23.58 -8.05 -0.08
CA MET A 112 23.60 -8.40 1.35
C MET A 112 23.96 -9.87 1.56
N ALA A 113 24.57 -10.17 2.70
CA ALA A 113 24.81 -11.54 3.10
C ALA A 113 23.50 -12.24 3.51
N GLU A 114 23.40 -13.54 3.26
CA GLU A 114 22.31 -14.35 3.80
C GLU A 114 22.25 -14.23 5.33
N THR A 115 21.05 -14.07 5.85
CA THR A 115 20.81 -13.88 7.28
C THR A 115 19.70 -14.81 7.75
N ALA A 116 19.93 -15.49 8.88
CA ALA A 116 18.89 -16.28 9.53
C ALA A 116 18.04 -15.38 10.44
N LEU A 117 16.73 -15.47 10.27
CA LEU A 117 15.72 -14.73 11.03
C LEU A 117 14.87 -15.73 11.83
N GLY A 118 14.90 -15.64 13.16
CA GLY A 118 13.96 -16.32 14.04
C GLY A 118 12.69 -15.47 14.29
N PRO A 119 11.80 -15.94 15.19
CA PRO A 119 10.58 -15.22 15.56
C PRO A 119 10.86 -13.76 15.99
N GLY A 120 10.10 -12.81 15.44
CA GLY A 120 10.34 -11.37 15.59
C GLY A 120 11.38 -10.80 14.63
N GLY A 121 12.09 -11.65 13.86
CA GLY A 121 13.00 -11.21 12.80
C GLY A 121 12.25 -10.49 11.67
N PHE A 122 12.92 -9.51 11.08
CA PHE A 122 12.36 -8.63 10.07
C PHE A 122 13.32 -8.45 8.90
N ALA A 123 12.78 -8.44 7.70
CA ALA A 123 13.47 -8.05 6.48
C ALA A 123 12.60 -7.09 5.66
N MET A 124 13.23 -6.12 5.00
CA MET A 124 12.59 -5.23 4.04
C MET A 124 13.34 -5.35 2.72
N MET A 125 12.63 -5.74 1.69
CA MET A 125 13.13 -5.90 0.33
C MET A 125 12.67 -4.70 -0.51
N PRO A 126 13.58 -3.79 -0.90
CA PRO A 126 13.23 -2.65 -1.72
C PRO A 126 12.66 -3.09 -3.09
N SER A 127 11.82 -2.26 -3.68
CA SER A 127 11.29 -2.46 -5.03
C SER A 127 12.39 -2.91 -6.00
N LYS A 128 12.13 -4.00 -6.74
CA LYS A 128 13.00 -4.59 -7.76
C LYS A 128 14.36 -5.12 -7.26
N THR A 129 14.50 -5.30 -5.96
CA THR A 129 15.69 -5.95 -5.40
C THR A 129 15.50 -7.46 -5.42
N MET A 130 16.42 -8.18 -6.09
CA MET A 130 16.40 -9.64 -6.12
C MET A 130 16.60 -10.19 -4.71
N HIS A 131 15.72 -11.10 -4.28
CA HIS A 131 15.79 -11.73 -2.96
C HIS A 131 15.20 -13.13 -2.98
N TRP A 132 15.43 -13.88 -1.91
CA TRP A 132 15.00 -15.26 -1.74
C TRP A 132 14.87 -15.61 -0.27
N PHE A 133 14.13 -16.66 0.06
CA PHE A 133 14.12 -17.21 1.41
C PHE A 133 13.87 -18.71 1.45
N SER A 134 14.20 -19.34 2.57
CA SER A 134 13.92 -20.75 2.81
C SER A 134 13.62 -21.02 4.28
N CYS A 135 12.69 -21.94 4.56
CA CYS A 135 12.43 -22.43 5.91
C CYS A 135 13.49 -23.47 6.32
N LYS A 136 14.21 -23.19 7.40
CA LYS A 136 15.28 -24.05 7.95
C LYS A 136 14.84 -24.84 9.18
N SER A 137 13.68 -24.55 9.74
CA SER A 137 13.14 -25.26 10.90
C SER A 137 12.71 -26.68 10.55
N LYS A 138 12.60 -27.54 11.56
CA LYS A 138 11.97 -28.85 11.43
C LYS A 138 10.45 -28.74 11.20
N ASP A 139 9.81 -27.78 11.87
CA ASP A 139 8.41 -27.44 11.68
C ASP A 139 8.26 -26.34 10.63
N ALA A 140 7.02 -26.13 10.18
CA ALA A 140 6.74 -25.06 9.21
C ALA A 140 7.07 -23.68 9.77
N CYS A 141 7.71 -22.86 8.96
CA CYS A 141 7.87 -21.43 9.20
C CYS A 141 6.56 -20.70 8.93
N LEU A 142 6.26 -19.68 9.73
CA LEU A 142 5.10 -18.81 9.59
C LEU A 142 5.58 -17.36 9.56
N MET A 143 5.13 -16.61 8.58
CA MET A 143 5.58 -15.25 8.33
C MET A 143 4.41 -14.36 7.90
N PHE A 144 4.42 -13.11 8.32
CA PHE A 144 3.65 -12.08 7.62
C PHE A 144 4.50 -11.44 6.55
N VAL A 145 3.87 -11.18 5.40
CA VAL A 145 4.45 -10.40 4.31
C VAL A 145 3.49 -9.28 3.95
N THR A 146 4.02 -8.07 3.76
CA THR A 146 3.23 -6.90 3.33
C THR A 146 3.85 -6.29 2.09
N PHE A 147 2.98 -5.82 1.20
CA PHE A 147 3.34 -5.08 -0.01
C PHE A 147 2.75 -3.67 0.05
N ASP A 148 3.54 -2.66 -0.31
CA ASP A 148 3.16 -1.25 -0.25
C ASP A 148 2.25 -0.80 -1.40
N ARG A 149 2.10 -1.62 -2.46
CA ARG A 149 1.30 -1.36 -3.66
C ARG A 149 0.80 -2.66 -4.27
N THR A 150 0.30 -2.61 -5.51
CA THR A 150 -0.10 -3.81 -6.27
C THR A 150 1.03 -4.83 -6.34
N TYR A 151 0.67 -6.09 -6.12
CA TYR A 151 1.60 -7.21 -6.13
C TYR A 151 1.87 -7.69 -7.57
N ASP A 152 3.11 -7.97 -7.85
CA ASP A 152 3.58 -8.74 -8.99
C ASP A 152 4.77 -9.60 -8.52
N ILE A 153 5.17 -10.59 -9.31
CA ILE A 153 6.37 -11.36 -9.04
C ILE A 153 7.11 -11.67 -10.33
N VAL A 154 8.41 -11.45 -10.31
CA VAL A 154 9.31 -11.75 -11.43
C VAL A 154 10.40 -12.69 -10.95
N TRP A 155 10.31 -13.94 -11.37
CA TRP A 155 11.29 -14.98 -11.03
C TRP A 155 12.62 -14.77 -11.75
N ALA A 156 13.73 -15.04 -11.06
CA ALA A 156 15.03 -15.10 -11.69
C ALA A 156 15.04 -16.19 -12.76
N LYS A 157 15.63 -15.90 -13.91
CA LYS A 157 15.84 -16.95 -14.93
C LYS A 157 16.80 -18.01 -14.38
N PRO A 158 16.53 -19.31 -14.61
CA PRO A 158 17.49 -20.34 -14.28
C PRO A 158 18.84 -20.02 -14.92
N GLN A 159 19.90 -20.01 -14.13
CA GLN A 159 21.25 -19.94 -14.69
C GLN A 159 21.51 -21.25 -15.44
N LYS A 160 21.88 -21.12 -16.73
CA LYS A 160 22.25 -22.25 -17.59
C LYS A 160 23.61 -22.79 -17.20
#